data_e4b984c99f999bfa27e6ba4e6bb39c6e
#
_entry.id   e4b984c99f999bfa27e6ba4e6bb39c6e
#
_cell.length_a   1.000
_cell.length_b   1.000
_cell.length_c   1.000
_cell.angle_alpha   90.00
_cell.angle_beta   90.00
_cell.angle_gamma   90.00
#
_symmetry.space_group_name_H-M   'P 1'
#
loop_
_entity.id
_entity.type
_entity.pdbx_description
1 polymer ?
#
loop_
_entity_poly.entity_id
_entity_poly.type
_entity_poly.pdbx_seq_one_letter_code
_entity_poly.pdbx_strand_id
1 'polypeptide(L)'
;METEETKQNQTAAHAKTASVSDMTVGSPLRQITKFALPLILGYILQQMYLVIDAAIVGRWIGVGALAAVGASSSIMFLVMGFCNGACAGFAIPVAQSFGAKDYSKMRLYVANAVRISAVMATVVTLLSLMFCRRILQMVNTPADIFHDAYIFLMLQFAAIPLTFGFNLFSGQIRALGNSRQPFYFLITSAVVNVLLDVVLILGCGLGVAGAGIATWLSQALSVILCLWYIRKRMQLLIPKGDERRFDNKRTSILLNNGVPMGLQFSITGIGIIMLQSANNALGTTCVAAFTTSMRIKYLFTCVFENIGVAMATYCGQNLGARRMDRVTKGAKDAIKLMLIYFVFTFALIYPFADWMMRLFVDSGEAEVVGRAAQFMRIANYFYPALGLLTILRYSIQGLGFSNLSMLSGVMEMIARCGVSLWLVPALAWTGVCLGDPVAWCMADFFLIPAFLWVQRRLKKQAKK
;
A
#
# COMPACT_ATOMS: atom_id res chain seq x y z
N MET A 1 1.25 19.80 -48.87
CA MET A 1 0.13 19.43 -47.96
C MET A 1 0.38 18.16 -47.13
N GLU A 2 1.14 17.17 -47.63
CA GLU A 2 1.47 15.95 -46.85
C GLU A 2 2.38 16.15 -45.63
N THR A 3 3.13 17.24 -45.56
CA THR A 3 4.11 17.48 -44.48
C THR A 3 3.52 18.06 -43.17
N GLU A 4 2.38 18.74 -43.24
CA GLU A 4 1.74 19.29 -42.02
C GLU A 4 0.86 18.28 -41.31
N GLU A 5 0.14 17.43 -42.04
CA GLU A 5 -0.63 16.33 -41.45
C GLU A 5 0.27 15.28 -40.77
N THR A 6 1.44 15.00 -41.36
CA THR A 6 2.43 14.08 -40.82
C THR A 6 3.05 14.67 -39.54
N LYS A 7 3.33 15.97 -39.50
CA LYS A 7 3.81 16.69 -38.28
C LYS A 7 2.73 16.78 -37.19
N GLN A 8 1.48 17.05 -37.57
CA GLN A 8 0.36 17.05 -36.60
C GLN A 8 0.09 15.65 -36.05
N ASN A 9 0.16 14.60 -36.84
CA ASN A 9 0.03 13.22 -36.40
C ASN A 9 1.23 12.78 -35.52
N GLN A 10 2.45 13.21 -35.84
CA GLN A 10 3.63 12.97 -34.98
C GLN A 10 3.57 13.77 -33.69
N THR A 11 3.10 15.01 -33.69
CA THR A 11 2.92 15.84 -32.49
C THR A 11 1.78 15.31 -31.61
N ALA A 12 0.69 14.84 -32.21
CA ALA A 12 -0.41 14.17 -31.51
C ALA A 12 0.01 12.79 -30.96
N ALA A 13 0.86 12.05 -31.68
CA ALA A 13 1.48 10.81 -31.20
C ALA A 13 2.45 11.08 -30.05
N HIS A 14 3.28 12.14 -30.13
CA HIS A 14 4.17 12.56 -29.05
C HIS A 14 3.42 13.10 -27.81
N ALA A 15 2.34 13.84 -27.97
CA ALA A 15 1.49 14.28 -26.87
C ALA A 15 0.75 13.09 -26.18
N LYS A 16 0.37 12.06 -26.94
CA LYS A 16 -0.19 10.80 -26.41
C LYS A 16 0.83 9.97 -25.66
N THR A 17 2.12 10.04 -26.01
CA THR A 17 3.22 9.33 -25.31
C THR A 17 3.74 10.05 -24.08
N ALA A 18 3.53 11.35 -23.92
CA ALA A 18 3.99 12.13 -22.77
C ALA A 18 3.36 11.72 -21.41
N SER A 19 2.20 11.04 -21.45
CA SER A 19 1.50 10.55 -20.26
C SER A 19 1.90 9.13 -19.81
N VAL A 20 2.69 8.42 -20.60
CA VAL A 20 3.06 7.01 -20.41
C VAL A 20 4.57 6.89 -20.29
N SER A 21 5.07 6.10 -19.31
CA SER A 21 6.50 5.85 -19.14
C SER A 21 6.79 4.38 -19.40
N ASP A 22 7.51 4.11 -20.48
CA ASP A 22 7.96 2.77 -20.83
C ASP A 22 9.18 2.38 -19.96
N MET A 23 8.97 1.50 -18.98
CA MET A 23 10.03 1.03 -18.09
C MET A 23 10.90 -0.08 -18.72
N THR A 24 10.62 -0.48 -19.95
CA THR A 24 11.41 -1.47 -20.70
C THR A 24 12.65 -0.85 -21.36
N VAL A 25 12.78 0.49 -21.35
CA VAL A 25 13.88 1.25 -21.99
C VAL A 25 14.63 2.08 -20.95
N GLY A 26 15.88 2.39 -21.21
CA GLY A 26 16.73 3.23 -20.34
C GLY A 26 17.33 2.50 -19.14
N SER A 27 17.96 3.23 -18.21
CA SER A 27 18.58 2.66 -16.99
C SER A 27 17.52 2.17 -16.02
N PRO A 28 17.58 0.89 -15.54
CA PRO A 28 16.64 0.38 -14.54
C PRO A 28 16.61 1.21 -13.27
N LEU A 29 17.75 1.56 -12.72
CA LEU A 29 17.88 2.39 -11.51
C LEU A 29 17.11 3.69 -11.65
N ARG A 30 17.32 4.42 -12.75
CA ARG A 30 16.65 5.71 -13.00
C ARG A 30 15.13 5.55 -13.12
N GLN A 31 14.66 4.47 -13.79
CA GLN A 31 13.23 4.21 -13.97
C GLN A 31 12.56 3.87 -12.63
N ILE A 32 13.18 2.99 -11.84
CA ILE A 32 12.66 2.58 -10.52
C ILE A 32 12.61 3.80 -9.59
N THR A 33 13.69 4.58 -9.48
CA THR A 33 13.74 5.77 -8.61
C THR A 33 12.72 6.83 -9.03
N LYS A 34 12.65 7.15 -10.34
CA LYS A 34 11.70 8.14 -10.88
C LYS A 34 10.24 7.76 -10.63
N PHE A 35 9.96 6.45 -10.64
CA PHE A 35 8.62 5.92 -10.36
C PHE A 35 8.33 5.86 -8.87
N ALA A 36 9.29 5.44 -8.03
CA ALA A 36 9.10 5.31 -6.58
C ALA A 36 8.97 6.67 -5.87
N LEU A 37 9.69 7.70 -6.32
CA LEU A 37 9.72 9.00 -5.63
C LEU A 37 8.34 9.64 -5.44
N PRO A 38 7.45 9.75 -6.46
CA PRO A 38 6.11 10.26 -6.24
C PRO A 38 5.27 9.41 -5.28
N LEU A 39 5.48 8.08 -5.26
CA LEU A 39 4.77 7.18 -4.35
C LEU A 39 5.21 7.39 -2.90
N ILE A 40 6.52 7.55 -2.66
CA ILE A 40 7.08 7.85 -1.34
C ILE A 40 6.53 9.18 -0.82
N LEU A 41 6.57 10.24 -1.65
CA LEU A 41 6.03 11.54 -1.28
C LEU A 41 4.52 11.48 -1.01
N GLY A 42 3.79 10.71 -1.82
CA GLY A 42 2.35 10.48 -1.63
C GLY A 42 2.04 9.80 -0.30
N TYR A 43 2.82 8.79 0.08
CA TYR A 43 2.66 8.11 1.36
C TYR A 43 2.95 9.04 2.55
N ILE A 44 4.04 9.81 2.49
CA ILE A 44 4.38 10.77 3.55
C ILE A 44 3.26 11.80 3.72
N LEU A 45 2.76 12.37 2.63
CA LEU A 45 1.64 13.31 2.67
C LEU A 45 0.36 12.68 3.22
N GLN A 46 0.10 11.40 2.88
CA GLN A 46 -1.03 10.67 3.44
C GLN A 46 -0.91 10.49 4.96
N GLN A 47 0.29 10.23 5.47
CA GLN A 47 0.52 10.15 6.91
C GLN A 47 0.34 11.49 7.61
N MET A 48 0.82 12.58 6.99
CA MET A 48 0.61 13.93 7.51
C MET A 48 -0.89 14.30 7.57
N TYR A 49 -1.62 14.00 6.51
CA TYR A 49 -3.05 14.24 6.46
C TYR A 49 -3.80 13.47 7.57
N LEU A 50 -3.47 12.19 7.82
CA LEU A 50 -4.09 11.40 8.90
C LEU A 50 -3.83 12.01 10.29
N VAL A 51 -2.66 12.62 10.50
CA VAL A 51 -2.35 13.34 11.74
C VAL A 51 -3.19 14.61 11.86
N ILE A 52 -3.37 15.37 10.78
CA ILE A 52 -4.19 16.59 10.74
C ILE A 52 -5.65 16.24 11.02
N ASP A 53 -6.20 15.23 10.35
CA ASP A 53 -7.56 14.75 10.55
C ASP A 53 -7.81 14.35 12.02
N ALA A 54 -6.92 13.53 12.58
CA ALA A 54 -6.99 13.15 14.00
C ALA A 54 -6.89 14.35 14.95
N ALA A 55 -6.09 15.37 14.63
CA ALA A 55 -5.98 16.59 15.41
C ALA A 55 -7.26 17.43 15.34
N ILE A 56 -7.90 17.53 14.16
CA ILE A 56 -9.18 18.19 13.98
C ILE A 56 -10.25 17.49 14.82
N VAL A 57 -10.40 16.18 14.67
CA VAL A 57 -11.39 15.39 15.44
C VAL A 57 -11.15 15.52 16.93
N GLY A 58 -9.92 15.35 17.40
CA GLY A 58 -9.59 15.40 18.83
C GLY A 58 -9.80 16.76 19.47
N ARG A 59 -9.45 17.83 18.76
CA ARG A 59 -9.52 19.20 19.31
C ARG A 59 -10.94 19.79 19.29
N TRP A 60 -11.74 19.51 18.26
CA TRP A 60 -13.04 20.15 18.08
C TRP A 60 -14.24 19.26 18.43
N ILE A 61 -14.10 17.94 18.35
CA ILE A 61 -15.18 17.03 18.75
C ILE A 61 -14.91 16.50 20.16
N GLY A 62 -13.64 16.19 20.48
CA GLY A 62 -13.21 15.73 21.78
C GLY A 62 -12.52 14.38 21.79
N VAL A 63 -12.00 14.01 22.97
CA VAL A 63 -11.18 12.78 23.16
C VAL A 63 -11.99 11.51 22.91
N GLY A 64 -13.30 11.48 23.22
CA GLY A 64 -14.18 10.36 22.96
C GLY A 64 -14.31 10.04 21.46
N ALA A 65 -14.50 11.08 20.64
CA ALA A 65 -14.56 10.94 19.18
C ALA A 65 -13.23 10.44 18.59
N LEU A 66 -12.09 10.96 19.09
CA LEU A 66 -10.77 10.48 18.69
C LEU A 66 -10.55 9.01 19.08
N ALA A 67 -11.03 8.60 20.26
CA ALA A 67 -10.98 7.20 20.70
C ALA A 67 -11.87 6.31 19.82
N ALA A 68 -13.04 6.78 19.40
CA ALA A 68 -13.94 6.06 18.47
C ALA A 68 -13.31 5.83 17.10
N VAL A 69 -12.66 6.86 16.51
CA VAL A 69 -11.89 6.76 15.28
C VAL A 69 -10.71 5.79 15.45
N GLY A 70 -10.00 5.87 16.58
CA GLY A 70 -8.88 5.00 16.92
C GLY A 70 -9.27 3.52 17.03
N ALA A 71 -10.39 3.22 17.71
CA ALA A 71 -10.93 1.86 17.86
C ALA A 71 -11.28 1.23 16.49
N SER A 72 -11.68 2.04 15.52
CA SER A 72 -12.00 1.61 14.16
C SER A 72 -10.76 1.31 13.29
N SER A 73 -9.59 1.81 13.67
CA SER A 73 -8.38 1.79 12.81
C SER A 73 -7.90 0.39 12.46
N SER A 74 -7.90 -0.55 13.41
CA SER A 74 -7.44 -1.94 13.17
C SER A 74 -8.36 -2.68 12.17
N ILE A 75 -9.66 -2.44 12.27
CA ILE A 75 -10.67 -3.01 11.37
C ILE A 75 -10.46 -2.46 9.97
N MET A 76 -10.30 -1.13 9.88
CA MET A 76 -10.05 -0.44 8.62
C MET A 76 -8.76 -0.93 7.96
N PHE A 77 -7.69 -1.17 8.73
CA PHE A 77 -6.45 -1.70 8.20
C PHE A 77 -6.63 -3.05 7.49
N LEU A 78 -7.39 -3.97 8.08
CA LEU A 78 -7.65 -5.28 7.47
C LEU A 78 -8.47 -5.16 6.17
N VAL A 79 -9.56 -4.40 6.20
CA VAL A 79 -10.46 -4.25 5.05
C VAL A 79 -9.79 -3.47 3.92
N MET A 80 -9.19 -2.31 4.25
CA MET A 80 -8.51 -1.46 3.24
C MET A 80 -7.23 -2.10 2.72
N GLY A 81 -6.50 -2.84 3.55
CA GLY A 81 -5.34 -3.63 3.13
C GLY A 81 -5.72 -4.66 2.06
N PHE A 82 -6.82 -5.40 2.27
CA PHE A 82 -7.35 -6.33 1.28
C PHE A 82 -7.72 -5.61 -0.04
N CYS A 83 -8.44 -4.48 0.05
CA CYS A 83 -8.83 -3.69 -1.13
C CYS A 83 -7.62 -3.20 -1.93
N ASN A 84 -6.63 -2.63 -1.23
CA ASN A 84 -5.39 -2.13 -1.84
C ASN A 84 -4.60 -3.25 -2.53
N GLY A 85 -4.42 -4.38 -1.84
CA GLY A 85 -3.71 -5.54 -2.37
C GLY A 85 -4.39 -6.14 -3.59
N ALA A 86 -5.72 -6.32 -3.54
CA ALA A 86 -6.49 -6.86 -4.66
C ALA A 86 -6.37 -5.97 -5.91
N CYS A 87 -6.56 -4.65 -5.75
CA CYS A 87 -6.42 -3.70 -6.87
C CYS A 87 -4.99 -3.65 -7.44
N ALA A 88 -3.97 -3.74 -6.57
CA ALA A 88 -2.58 -3.82 -7.01
C ALA A 88 -2.32 -5.09 -7.83
N GLY A 89 -2.89 -6.22 -7.43
CA GLY A 89 -2.83 -7.47 -8.19
C GLY A 89 -3.51 -7.40 -9.56
N PHE A 90 -4.63 -6.69 -9.67
CA PHE A 90 -5.30 -6.46 -10.95
C PHE A 90 -4.48 -5.61 -11.93
N ALA A 91 -3.59 -4.76 -11.43
CA ALA A 91 -2.70 -3.95 -12.26
C ALA A 91 -1.57 -4.76 -12.92
N ILE A 92 -1.21 -5.94 -12.39
CA ILE A 92 -0.09 -6.76 -12.89
C ILE A 92 -0.31 -7.25 -14.32
N PRO A 93 -1.42 -7.93 -14.70
CA PRO A 93 -1.66 -8.35 -16.07
C PRO A 93 -1.77 -7.18 -17.05
N VAL A 94 -2.22 -6.01 -16.57
CA VAL A 94 -2.27 -4.76 -17.36
C VAL A 94 -0.84 -4.30 -17.68
N ALA A 95 0.07 -4.25 -16.68
CA ALA A 95 1.47 -3.88 -16.87
C ALA A 95 2.21 -4.87 -17.80
N GLN A 96 1.94 -6.17 -17.65
CA GLN A 96 2.52 -7.21 -18.52
C GLN A 96 2.05 -7.06 -19.99
N SER A 97 0.75 -6.84 -20.19
CA SER A 97 0.19 -6.64 -21.54
C SER A 97 0.67 -5.34 -22.16
N PHE A 98 0.84 -4.28 -21.36
CA PHE A 98 1.45 -3.02 -21.81
C PHE A 98 2.90 -3.23 -22.26
N GLY A 99 3.73 -3.92 -21.47
CA GLY A 99 5.11 -4.25 -21.84
C GLY A 99 5.22 -5.12 -23.08
N ALA A 100 4.26 -6.02 -23.30
CA ALA A 100 4.13 -6.82 -24.53
C ALA A 100 3.64 -6.02 -25.74
N LYS A 101 3.24 -4.76 -25.58
CA LYS A 101 2.58 -3.92 -26.58
C LYS A 101 1.27 -4.50 -27.13
N ASP A 102 0.67 -5.45 -26.40
CA ASP A 102 -0.64 -6.04 -26.73
C ASP A 102 -1.75 -5.22 -26.06
N TYR A 103 -2.06 -4.09 -26.69
CA TYR A 103 -3.00 -3.12 -26.16
C TYR A 103 -4.45 -3.62 -26.14
N SER A 104 -4.83 -4.51 -27.07
CA SER A 104 -6.17 -5.10 -27.09
C SER A 104 -6.38 -6.01 -25.88
N LYS A 105 -5.42 -6.91 -25.61
CA LYS A 105 -5.41 -7.76 -24.42
C LYS A 105 -5.36 -6.94 -23.13
N MET A 106 -4.58 -5.85 -23.11
CA MET A 106 -4.50 -4.94 -21.97
C MET A 106 -5.87 -4.34 -21.65
N ARG A 107 -6.59 -3.78 -22.66
CA ARG A 107 -7.92 -3.19 -22.47
C ARG A 107 -8.96 -4.22 -22.04
N LEU A 108 -8.84 -5.47 -22.49
CA LEU A 108 -9.69 -6.55 -22.03
C LEU A 108 -9.45 -6.87 -20.55
N TYR A 109 -8.19 -6.85 -20.05
CA TYR A 109 -7.91 -6.93 -18.63
C TYR A 109 -8.48 -5.75 -17.84
N VAL A 110 -8.35 -4.52 -18.36
CA VAL A 110 -8.94 -3.32 -17.75
C VAL A 110 -10.45 -3.46 -17.57
N ALA A 111 -11.17 -3.86 -18.63
CA ALA A 111 -12.62 -4.04 -18.60
C ALA A 111 -13.06 -5.09 -17.56
N ASN A 112 -12.37 -6.24 -17.53
CA ASN A 112 -12.68 -7.30 -16.57
C ASN A 112 -12.28 -6.91 -15.13
N ALA A 113 -11.15 -6.19 -14.93
CA ALA A 113 -10.76 -5.67 -13.63
C ALA A 113 -11.79 -4.70 -13.04
N VAL A 114 -12.38 -3.82 -13.85
CA VAL A 114 -13.46 -2.91 -13.41
C VAL A 114 -14.66 -3.70 -12.92
N ARG A 115 -15.10 -4.74 -13.66
CA ARG A 115 -16.25 -5.58 -13.25
C ARG A 115 -15.99 -6.35 -11.98
N ILE A 116 -14.82 -7.02 -11.89
CA ILE A 116 -14.46 -7.78 -10.70
C ILE A 116 -14.37 -6.85 -9.49
N SER A 117 -13.74 -5.68 -9.64
CA SER A 117 -13.63 -4.69 -8.57
C SER A 117 -15.00 -4.19 -8.14
N ALA A 118 -15.94 -3.96 -9.07
CA ALA A 118 -17.30 -3.57 -8.72
C ALA A 118 -18.03 -4.66 -7.89
N VAL A 119 -17.93 -5.93 -8.32
CA VAL A 119 -18.50 -7.05 -7.58
C VAL A 119 -17.85 -7.20 -6.21
N MET A 120 -16.52 -7.20 -6.14
CA MET A 120 -15.79 -7.33 -4.87
C MET A 120 -16.08 -6.16 -3.93
N ALA A 121 -16.10 -4.93 -4.43
CA ALA A 121 -16.43 -3.76 -3.65
C ALA A 121 -17.85 -3.87 -3.07
N THR A 122 -18.84 -4.29 -3.89
CA THR A 122 -20.21 -4.48 -3.43
C THR A 122 -20.29 -5.56 -2.34
N VAL A 123 -19.67 -6.72 -2.56
CA VAL A 123 -19.68 -7.82 -1.58
C VAL A 123 -19.01 -7.40 -0.28
N VAL A 124 -17.82 -6.82 -0.34
CA VAL A 124 -17.08 -6.37 0.86
C VAL A 124 -17.86 -5.28 1.60
N THR A 125 -18.44 -4.31 0.88
CA THR A 125 -19.28 -3.26 1.48
C THR A 125 -20.49 -3.86 2.21
N LEU A 126 -21.26 -4.71 1.54
CA LEU A 126 -22.47 -5.30 2.13
C LEU A 126 -22.14 -6.13 3.36
N LEU A 127 -21.10 -6.97 3.29
CA LEU A 127 -20.66 -7.77 4.43
C LEU A 127 -20.17 -6.88 5.58
N SER A 128 -19.37 -5.85 5.29
CA SER A 128 -18.86 -4.94 6.30
C SER A 128 -19.98 -4.16 6.99
N LEU A 129 -20.95 -3.64 6.22
CA LEU A 129 -22.09 -2.92 6.77
C LEU A 129 -22.99 -3.85 7.62
N MET A 130 -23.27 -5.06 7.13
CA MET A 130 -24.10 -6.04 7.82
C MET A 130 -23.49 -6.49 9.15
N PHE A 131 -22.18 -6.67 9.20
CA PHE A 131 -21.48 -7.14 10.39
C PHE A 131 -20.86 -6.01 11.23
N CYS A 132 -21.00 -4.74 10.88
CA CYS A 132 -20.36 -3.60 11.54
C CYS A 132 -20.54 -3.62 13.06
N ARG A 133 -21.78 -3.77 13.54
CA ARG A 133 -22.09 -3.82 14.98
C ARG A 133 -21.43 -5.01 15.68
N ARG A 134 -21.45 -6.21 15.06
CA ARG A 134 -20.81 -7.40 15.61
C ARG A 134 -19.30 -7.26 15.67
N ILE A 135 -18.70 -6.68 14.64
CA ILE A 135 -17.24 -6.43 14.60
C ILE A 135 -16.82 -5.52 15.75
N LEU A 136 -17.53 -4.41 16.00
CA LEU A 136 -17.25 -3.51 17.12
C LEU A 136 -17.41 -4.19 18.49
N GLN A 137 -18.40 -5.08 18.64
CA GLN A 137 -18.57 -5.90 19.83
C GLN A 137 -17.42 -6.90 20.01
N MET A 138 -16.94 -7.54 18.96
CA MET A 138 -15.83 -8.50 19.00
C MET A 138 -14.49 -7.85 19.39
N VAL A 139 -14.29 -6.59 19.05
CA VAL A 139 -13.09 -5.82 19.47
C VAL A 139 -13.27 -5.13 20.82
N ASN A 140 -14.37 -5.44 21.55
CA ASN A 140 -14.67 -4.91 22.89
C ASN A 140 -14.65 -3.37 22.92
N THR A 141 -15.27 -2.72 21.93
CA THR A 141 -15.40 -1.25 21.91
C THR A 141 -16.19 -0.77 23.12
N PRO A 142 -15.66 0.16 23.94
CA PRO A 142 -16.36 0.70 25.11
C PRO A 142 -17.73 1.30 24.80
N ALA A 143 -18.68 1.17 25.72
CA ALA A 143 -20.08 1.55 25.47
C ALA A 143 -20.28 3.07 25.27
N ASP A 144 -19.45 3.89 25.90
CA ASP A 144 -19.44 5.36 25.84
C ASP A 144 -19.07 5.90 24.47
N ILE A 145 -18.19 5.20 23.73
CA ILE A 145 -17.75 5.60 22.37
C ILE A 145 -18.37 4.74 21.26
N PHE A 146 -19.18 3.74 21.61
CA PHE A 146 -19.69 2.74 20.66
C PHE A 146 -20.53 3.38 19.54
N HIS A 147 -21.38 4.35 19.90
CA HIS A 147 -22.25 5.03 18.93
C HIS A 147 -21.43 5.79 17.88
N ASP A 148 -20.47 6.58 18.30
CA ASP A 148 -19.59 7.35 17.40
C ASP A 148 -18.71 6.44 16.54
N ALA A 149 -18.14 5.38 17.14
CA ALA A 149 -17.38 4.37 16.40
C ALA A 149 -18.25 3.65 15.34
N TYR A 150 -19.50 3.35 15.67
CA TYR A 150 -20.44 2.74 14.73
C TYR A 150 -20.78 3.65 13.55
N ILE A 151 -21.11 4.92 13.81
CA ILE A 151 -21.39 5.89 12.75
C ILE A 151 -20.17 6.07 11.84
N PHE A 152 -19.00 6.31 12.43
CA PHE A 152 -17.75 6.49 11.68
C PHE A 152 -17.45 5.27 10.80
N LEU A 153 -17.50 4.07 11.39
CA LEU A 153 -17.18 2.84 10.69
C LEU A 153 -18.18 2.53 9.57
N MET A 154 -19.47 2.80 9.79
CA MET A 154 -20.52 2.66 8.76
C MET A 154 -20.24 3.57 7.55
N LEU A 155 -19.86 4.82 7.78
CA LEU A 155 -19.49 5.76 6.71
C LEU A 155 -18.24 5.31 5.97
N GLN A 156 -17.22 4.84 6.69
CA GLN A 156 -16.01 4.29 6.09
C GLN A 156 -16.28 3.04 5.26
N PHE A 157 -17.16 2.14 5.72
CA PHE A 157 -17.56 0.97 4.96
C PHE A 157 -18.39 1.34 3.72
N ALA A 158 -19.25 2.36 3.80
CA ALA A 158 -19.94 2.91 2.65
C ALA A 158 -18.98 3.53 1.60
N ALA A 159 -17.78 3.96 2.01
CA ALA A 159 -16.74 4.48 1.13
C ALA A 159 -15.91 3.39 0.41
N ILE A 160 -16.05 2.10 0.78
CA ILE A 160 -15.26 1.00 0.18
C ILE A 160 -15.34 0.99 -1.35
N PRO A 161 -16.49 1.20 -2.02
CA PRO A 161 -16.53 1.23 -3.49
C PRO A 161 -15.67 2.36 -4.09
N LEU A 162 -15.58 3.51 -3.42
CA LEU A 162 -14.74 4.62 -3.84
C LEU A 162 -13.26 4.28 -3.65
N THR A 163 -12.93 3.64 -2.53
CA THR A 163 -11.56 3.15 -2.26
C THR A 163 -11.13 2.13 -3.31
N PHE A 164 -11.99 1.16 -3.64
CA PHE A 164 -11.72 0.23 -4.76
C PHE A 164 -11.52 0.97 -6.08
N GLY A 165 -12.41 1.92 -6.39
CA GLY A 165 -12.34 2.72 -7.61
C GLY A 165 -11.03 3.49 -7.73
N PHE A 166 -10.64 4.23 -6.67
CA PHE A 166 -9.39 4.98 -6.68
C PHE A 166 -8.17 4.05 -6.81
N ASN A 167 -8.09 2.97 -6.02
CA ASN A 167 -6.96 2.04 -6.06
C ASN A 167 -6.86 1.33 -7.41
N LEU A 168 -7.99 0.91 -7.98
CA LEU A 168 -8.04 0.28 -9.30
C LEU A 168 -7.53 1.22 -10.39
N PHE A 169 -8.14 2.42 -10.53
CA PHE A 169 -7.79 3.34 -11.60
C PHE A 169 -6.38 3.92 -11.43
N SER A 170 -5.98 4.27 -10.22
CA SER A 170 -4.60 4.68 -9.94
C SER A 170 -3.60 3.54 -10.22
N GLY A 171 -3.95 2.29 -9.89
CA GLY A 171 -3.18 1.10 -10.21
C GLY A 171 -3.00 0.90 -11.71
N GLN A 172 -4.06 1.10 -12.50
CA GLN A 172 -4.00 1.01 -13.97
C GLN A 172 -3.14 2.13 -14.58
N ILE A 173 -3.23 3.37 -14.06
CA ILE A 173 -2.37 4.48 -14.46
C ILE A 173 -0.89 4.14 -14.15
N ARG A 174 -0.63 3.61 -12.95
CA ARG A 174 0.72 3.15 -12.55
C ARG A 174 1.22 1.99 -13.40
N ALA A 175 0.37 1.07 -13.81
CA ALA A 175 0.74 -0.06 -14.68
C ALA A 175 1.36 0.40 -16.02
N LEU A 176 1.00 1.58 -16.51
CA LEU A 176 1.59 2.21 -17.67
C LEU A 176 2.81 3.11 -17.34
N GLY A 177 3.37 2.98 -16.15
CA GLY A 177 4.59 3.68 -15.73
C GLY A 177 4.38 5.11 -15.20
N ASN A 178 3.14 5.57 -15.01
CA ASN A 178 2.86 6.91 -14.52
C ASN A 178 2.44 6.90 -13.04
N SER A 179 3.39 7.19 -12.14
CA SER A 179 3.14 7.32 -10.70
C SER A 179 2.82 8.76 -10.28
N ARG A 180 3.13 9.77 -11.12
CA ARG A 180 2.99 11.18 -10.78
C ARG A 180 1.53 11.63 -10.72
N GLN A 181 0.71 11.17 -11.65
CA GLN A 181 -0.68 11.62 -11.71
C GLN A 181 -1.53 11.13 -10.53
N PRO A 182 -1.49 9.85 -10.14
CA PRO A 182 -2.13 9.39 -8.91
C PRO A 182 -1.66 10.16 -7.66
N PHE A 183 -0.38 10.54 -7.60
CA PHE A 183 0.16 11.37 -6.53
C PHE A 183 -0.52 12.75 -6.47
N TYR A 184 -0.65 13.45 -7.60
CA TYR A 184 -1.35 14.75 -7.63
C TYR A 184 -2.82 14.63 -7.24
N PHE A 185 -3.50 13.56 -7.65
CA PHE A 185 -4.89 13.32 -7.26
C PHE A 185 -5.03 13.07 -5.76
N LEU A 186 -4.06 12.35 -5.17
CA LEU A 186 -4.00 12.13 -3.74
C LEU A 186 -3.81 13.45 -2.97
N ILE A 187 -2.91 14.34 -3.41
CA ILE A 187 -2.72 15.67 -2.80
C ILE A 187 -4.01 16.47 -2.87
N THR A 188 -4.61 16.57 -4.06
CA THR A 188 -5.85 17.33 -4.25
C THR A 188 -6.95 16.82 -3.33
N SER A 189 -7.10 15.50 -3.23
CA SER A 189 -8.07 14.87 -2.36
C SER A 189 -7.80 15.13 -0.88
N ALA A 190 -6.53 15.06 -0.45
CA ALA A 190 -6.15 15.32 0.94
C ALA A 190 -6.42 16.77 1.34
N VAL A 191 -6.11 17.74 0.48
CA VAL A 191 -6.41 19.15 0.73
C VAL A 191 -7.92 19.38 0.82
N VAL A 192 -8.69 18.81 -0.11
CA VAL A 192 -10.16 18.93 -0.10
C VAL A 192 -10.76 18.24 1.13
N ASN A 193 -10.20 17.09 1.55
CA ASN A 193 -10.64 16.41 2.75
C ASN A 193 -10.49 17.31 4.00
N VAL A 194 -9.30 17.89 4.23
CA VAL A 194 -9.06 18.80 5.36
C VAL A 194 -10.00 20.01 5.33
N LEU A 195 -10.26 20.59 4.16
CA LEU A 195 -11.23 21.69 4.01
C LEU A 195 -12.66 21.24 4.34
N LEU A 196 -13.05 20.05 3.89
CA LEU A 196 -14.37 19.49 4.19
C LEU A 196 -14.51 19.12 5.67
N ASP A 197 -13.46 18.61 6.33
CA ASP A 197 -13.46 18.38 7.77
C ASP A 197 -13.75 19.67 8.53
N VAL A 198 -13.06 20.76 8.21
CA VAL A 198 -13.31 22.07 8.82
C VAL A 198 -14.76 22.53 8.59
N VAL A 199 -15.26 22.45 7.37
CA VAL A 199 -16.63 22.88 7.03
C VAL A 199 -17.69 22.01 7.71
N LEU A 200 -17.56 20.68 7.63
CA LEU A 200 -18.60 19.77 8.11
C LEU A 200 -18.57 19.60 9.64
N ILE A 201 -17.39 19.64 10.25
CA ILE A 201 -17.25 19.50 11.70
C ILE A 201 -17.51 20.84 12.38
N LEU A 202 -16.87 21.94 11.95
CA LEU A 202 -16.97 23.25 12.60
C LEU A 202 -18.17 24.07 12.09
N GLY A 203 -18.40 24.07 10.77
CA GLY A 203 -19.48 24.86 10.18
C GLY A 203 -20.86 24.22 10.35
N CYS A 204 -20.98 22.92 10.11
CA CYS A 204 -22.25 22.20 10.15
C CYS A 204 -22.50 21.45 11.48
N GLY A 205 -21.50 21.33 12.34
CA GLY A 205 -21.65 20.65 13.65
C GLY A 205 -21.92 19.14 13.56
N LEU A 206 -21.51 18.48 12.46
CA LEU A 206 -21.83 17.06 12.21
C LEU A 206 -20.97 16.09 13.04
N GLY A 207 -20.04 16.58 13.86
CA GLY A 207 -19.21 15.74 14.72
C GLY A 207 -18.43 14.66 13.94
N VAL A 208 -18.40 13.44 14.47
CA VAL A 208 -17.69 12.29 13.86
C VAL A 208 -18.24 11.91 12.48
N ALA A 209 -19.56 12.11 12.25
CA ALA A 209 -20.16 11.90 10.94
C ALA A 209 -19.59 12.86 9.88
N GLY A 210 -19.25 14.10 10.27
CA GLY A 210 -18.60 15.08 9.40
C GLY A 210 -17.27 14.58 8.84
N ALA A 211 -16.40 14.03 9.69
CA ALA A 211 -15.13 13.43 9.28
C ALA A 211 -15.33 12.24 8.31
N GLY A 212 -16.31 11.36 8.59
CA GLY A 212 -16.65 10.26 7.71
C GLY A 212 -17.14 10.73 6.33
N ILE A 213 -17.99 11.73 6.27
CA ILE A 213 -18.53 12.31 5.03
C ILE A 213 -17.42 13.04 4.25
N ALA A 214 -16.56 13.79 4.91
CA ALA A 214 -15.41 14.46 4.29
C ALA A 214 -14.48 13.44 3.58
N THR A 215 -14.17 12.33 4.26
CA THR A 215 -13.39 11.24 3.68
C THR A 215 -14.10 10.64 2.46
N TRP A 216 -15.40 10.41 2.54
CA TRP A 216 -16.20 9.88 1.43
C TRP A 216 -16.18 10.80 0.21
N LEU A 217 -16.42 12.09 0.38
CA LEU A 217 -16.44 13.09 -0.70
C LEU A 217 -15.05 13.27 -1.33
N SER A 218 -14.00 13.32 -0.51
CA SER A 218 -12.62 13.45 -1.00
C SER A 218 -12.16 12.23 -1.78
N GLN A 219 -12.55 11.03 -1.39
CA GLN A 219 -12.29 9.81 -2.16
C GLN A 219 -13.08 9.78 -3.48
N ALA A 220 -14.34 10.22 -3.48
CA ALA A 220 -15.13 10.37 -4.69
C ALA A 220 -14.45 11.31 -5.69
N LEU A 221 -13.93 12.45 -5.23
CA LEU A 221 -13.14 13.37 -6.04
C LEU A 221 -11.91 12.68 -6.65
N SER A 222 -11.19 11.88 -5.87
CA SER A 222 -10.03 11.12 -6.38
C SER A 222 -10.40 10.18 -7.53
N VAL A 223 -11.53 9.47 -7.40
CA VAL A 223 -12.05 8.57 -8.45
C VAL A 223 -12.40 9.36 -9.71
N ILE A 224 -13.10 10.49 -9.55
CA ILE A 224 -13.49 11.37 -10.65
C ILE A 224 -12.25 11.89 -11.39
N LEU A 225 -11.24 12.34 -10.68
CA LEU A 225 -9.98 12.83 -11.25
C LEU A 225 -9.24 11.73 -12.02
N CYS A 226 -9.18 10.50 -11.47
CA CYS A 226 -8.59 9.36 -12.18
C CYS A 226 -9.36 9.06 -13.49
N LEU A 227 -10.68 8.99 -13.44
CA LEU A 227 -11.52 8.72 -14.61
C LEU A 227 -11.40 9.83 -15.68
N TRP A 228 -11.43 11.08 -15.25
CA TRP A 228 -11.25 12.24 -16.12
C TRP A 228 -9.90 12.18 -16.83
N TYR A 229 -8.82 11.87 -16.09
CA TYR A 229 -7.48 11.75 -16.64
C TYR A 229 -7.36 10.59 -17.63
N ILE A 230 -7.90 9.41 -17.29
CA ILE A 230 -7.92 8.26 -18.18
C ILE A 230 -8.65 8.62 -19.49
N ARG A 231 -9.82 9.27 -19.39
CA ARG A 231 -10.60 9.67 -20.59
C ARG A 231 -9.88 10.69 -21.46
N LYS A 232 -9.22 11.69 -20.85
CA LYS A 232 -8.57 12.78 -21.61
C LYS A 232 -7.14 12.47 -22.06
N ARG A 233 -6.34 11.79 -21.25
CA ARG A 233 -4.90 11.65 -21.44
C ARG A 233 -4.42 10.22 -21.65
N MET A 234 -5.17 9.22 -21.23
CA MET A 234 -4.78 7.81 -21.30
C MET A 234 -5.82 6.96 -22.05
N GLN A 235 -6.26 7.42 -23.21
CA GLN A 235 -7.25 6.71 -24.03
C GLN A 235 -6.84 5.27 -24.39
N LEU A 236 -5.55 4.95 -24.25
CA LEU A 236 -5.02 3.61 -24.44
C LEU A 236 -5.63 2.59 -23.47
N LEU A 237 -6.08 3.02 -22.28
CA LEU A 237 -6.73 2.18 -21.27
C LEU A 237 -8.23 1.96 -21.52
N ILE A 238 -8.84 2.71 -22.43
CA ILE A 238 -10.30 2.66 -22.66
C ILE A 238 -10.66 1.48 -23.53
N PRO A 239 -11.45 0.51 -23.04
CA PRO A 239 -11.89 -0.64 -23.83
C PRO A 239 -12.81 -0.23 -24.98
N LYS A 240 -12.59 -0.80 -26.17
CA LYS A 240 -13.34 -0.52 -27.41
C LYS A 240 -14.08 -1.77 -27.87
N GLY A 241 -15.31 -1.61 -28.34
CA GLY A 241 -16.07 -2.70 -28.97
C GLY A 241 -16.02 -4.01 -28.15
N ASP A 242 -15.56 -5.08 -28.78
CA ASP A 242 -15.45 -6.43 -28.21
C ASP A 242 -14.50 -6.57 -27.00
N GLU A 243 -13.62 -5.58 -26.78
CA GLU A 243 -12.73 -5.58 -25.62
C GLU A 243 -13.48 -5.36 -24.29
N ARG A 244 -14.77 -4.97 -24.38
CA ARG A 244 -15.67 -4.87 -23.22
C ARG A 244 -16.29 -6.19 -22.82
N ARG A 245 -16.11 -7.28 -23.59
CA ARG A 245 -16.71 -8.59 -23.26
C ARG A 245 -16.20 -9.14 -21.94
N PHE A 246 -17.03 -9.93 -21.27
CA PHE A 246 -16.63 -10.73 -20.13
C PHE A 246 -15.80 -11.93 -20.63
N ASP A 247 -14.65 -12.16 -19.98
CA ASP A 247 -13.73 -13.23 -20.36
C ASP A 247 -13.30 -14.01 -19.11
N ASN A 248 -13.80 -15.22 -18.98
CA ASN A 248 -13.55 -16.09 -17.82
C ASN A 248 -12.05 -16.34 -17.59
N LYS A 249 -11.27 -16.55 -18.67
CA LYS A 249 -9.82 -16.82 -18.57
C LYS A 249 -9.07 -15.62 -18.00
N ARG A 250 -9.40 -14.40 -18.47
CA ARG A 250 -8.76 -13.18 -17.99
C ARG A 250 -9.24 -12.81 -16.58
N THR A 251 -10.51 -13.05 -16.30
CA THR A 251 -11.08 -12.93 -14.95
C THR A 251 -10.35 -13.82 -13.95
N SER A 252 -10.13 -15.10 -14.29
CA SER A 252 -9.36 -16.03 -13.45
C SER A 252 -7.93 -15.56 -13.22
N ILE A 253 -7.24 -15.02 -14.25
CA ILE A 253 -5.88 -14.49 -14.11
C ILE A 253 -5.87 -13.28 -13.16
N LEU A 254 -6.85 -12.37 -13.28
CA LEU A 254 -6.97 -11.22 -12.38
C LEU A 254 -7.21 -11.67 -10.93
N LEU A 255 -8.14 -12.59 -10.70
CA LEU A 255 -8.42 -13.12 -9.37
C LEU A 255 -7.21 -13.86 -8.77
N ASN A 256 -6.50 -14.65 -9.56
CA ASN A 256 -5.28 -15.35 -9.12
C ASN A 256 -4.11 -14.42 -8.78
N ASN A 257 -4.14 -13.16 -9.23
CA ASN A 257 -3.20 -12.14 -8.79
C ASN A 257 -3.77 -11.27 -7.66
N GLY A 258 -5.00 -10.81 -7.78
CA GLY A 258 -5.60 -9.87 -6.85
C GLY A 258 -5.93 -10.46 -5.49
N VAL A 259 -6.60 -11.63 -5.46
CA VAL A 259 -7.03 -12.24 -4.20
C VAL A 259 -5.84 -12.61 -3.31
N PRO A 260 -4.79 -13.29 -3.81
CA PRO A 260 -3.61 -13.59 -2.98
C PRO A 260 -2.90 -12.33 -2.47
N MET A 261 -2.84 -11.25 -3.26
CA MET A 261 -2.23 -9.99 -2.82
C MET A 261 -3.09 -9.30 -1.75
N GLY A 262 -4.40 -9.32 -1.89
CA GLY A 262 -5.32 -8.82 -0.85
C GLY A 262 -5.18 -9.60 0.45
N LEU A 263 -5.21 -10.93 0.36
CA LEU A 263 -5.04 -11.82 1.52
C LEU A 263 -3.67 -11.66 2.19
N GLN A 264 -2.61 -11.43 1.43
CA GLN A 264 -1.28 -11.17 1.98
C GLN A 264 -1.29 -10.02 2.98
N PHE A 265 -1.92 -8.87 2.64
CA PHE A 265 -2.02 -7.73 3.56
C PHE A 265 -2.81 -8.08 4.83
N SER A 266 -3.92 -8.79 4.69
CA SER A 266 -4.73 -9.22 5.84
C SER A 266 -3.97 -10.20 6.73
N ILE A 267 -3.27 -11.17 6.16
CA ILE A 267 -2.48 -12.18 6.89
C ILE A 267 -1.33 -11.51 7.65
N THR A 268 -0.59 -10.60 7.00
CA THR A 268 0.47 -9.82 7.66
C THR A 268 -0.10 -8.99 8.81
N GLY A 269 -1.31 -8.42 8.62
CA GLY A 269 -2.03 -7.66 9.65
C GLY A 269 -2.36 -8.50 10.88
N ILE A 270 -2.79 -9.76 10.71
CA ILE A 270 -3.03 -10.68 11.83
C ILE A 270 -1.75 -10.86 12.66
N GLY A 271 -0.61 -11.06 12.01
CA GLY A 271 0.68 -11.17 12.71
C GLY A 271 1.03 -9.92 13.52
N ILE A 272 0.74 -8.72 13.00
CA ILE A 272 0.95 -7.45 13.71
C ILE A 272 0.04 -7.37 14.94
N ILE A 273 -1.23 -7.76 14.83
CA ILE A 273 -2.19 -7.77 15.95
C ILE A 273 -1.73 -8.73 17.06
N MET A 274 -1.20 -9.91 16.71
CA MET A 274 -0.67 -10.86 17.67
C MET A 274 0.53 -10.29 18.44
N LEU A 275 1.46 -9.64 17.75
CA LEU A 275 2.60 -8.97 18.40
C LEU A 275 2.16 -7.80 19.29
N GLN A 276 1.18 -7.02 18.82
CA GLN A 276 0.57 -5.94 19.62
C GLN A 276 -0.08 -6.48 20.90
N SER A 277 -0.81 -7.59 20.80
CA SER A 277 -1.45 -8.22 21.96
C SER A 277 -0.41 -8.68 22.98
N ALA A 278 0.67 -9.32 22.54
CA ALA A 278 1.78 -9.72 23.42
C ALA A 278 2.47 -8.50 24.07
N ASN A 279 2.64 -7.41 23.32
CA ASN A 279 3.19 -6.16 23.85
C ASN A 279 2.27 -5.53 24.91
N ASN A 280 0.95 -5.56 24.71
CA ASN A 280 -0.01 -4.99 25.67
C ASN A 280 0.08 -5.69 27.03
N ALA A 281 0.41 -6.97 27.07
CA ALA A 281 0.60 -7.72 28.31
C ALA A 281 1.83 -7.27 29.13
N LEU A 282 2.77 -6.53 28.54
CA LEU A 282 3.97 -6.00 29.21
C LEU A 282 3.73 -4.67 29.95
N GLY A 283 2.52 -4.10 29.87
CA GLY A 283 2.12 -2.88 30.56
C GLY A 283 2.20 -1.61 29.72
N THR A 284 1.71 -0.52 30.31
CA THR A 284 1.44 0.76 29.62
C THR A 284 2.69 1.42 29.04
N THR A 285 3.83 1.36 29.71
CA THR A 285 5.11 1.90 29.24
C THR A 285 5.55 1.23 27.92
N CYS A 286 5.41 -0.10 27.82
CA CYS A 286 5.72 -0.83 26.58
C CYS A 286 4.74 -0.49 25.47
N VAL A 287 3.46 -0.34 25.78
CA VAL A 287 2.43 0.06 24.80
C VAL A 287 2.71 1.45 24.24
N ALA A 288 3.04 2.41 25.10
CA ALA A 288 3.39 3.77 24.69
C ALA A 288 4.66 3.79 23.81
N ALA A 289 5.71 3.06 24.25
CA ALA A 289 6.97 2.94 23.51
C ALA A 289 6.76 2.30 22.13
N PHE A 290 6.00 1.21 22.04
CA PHE A 290 5.69 0.52 20.78
C PHE A 290 4.92 1.42 19.82
N THR A 291 3.85 2.08 20.31
CA THR A 291 3.01 2.96 19.49
C THR A 291 3.81 4.13 18.92
N THR A 292 4.66 4.76 19.74
CA THR A 292 5.54 5.85 19.32
C THR A 292 6.54 5.38 18.26
N SER A 293 7.19 4.25 18.51
CA SER A 293 8.15 3.64 17.58
C SER A 293 7.53 3.31 16.24
N MET A 294 6.32 2.73 16.25
CA MET A 294 5.61 2.34 15.01
C MET A 294 5.31 3.53 14.10
N ARG A 295 4.90 4.68 14.67
CA ARG A 295 4.65 5.90 13.89
C ARG A 295 5.91 6.35 13.15
N ILE A 296 7.04 6.40 13.83
CA ILE A 296 8.33 6.81 13.22
C ILE A 296 8.83 5.75 12.25
N LYS A 297 8.75 4.47 12.62
CA LYS A 297 9.14 3.35 11.76
C LYS A 297 8.43 3.40 10.40
N TYR A 298 7.13 3.65 10.36
CA TYR A 298 6.37 3.72 9.10
C TYR A 298 6.87 4.83 8.16
N LEU A 299 7.35 5.96 8.69
CA LEU A 299 7.93 7.03 7.86
C LEU A 299 9.24 6.58 7.17
N PHE A 300 10.04 5.75 7.83
CA PHE A 300 11.28 5.24 7.23
C PHE A 300 11.03 4.02 6.34
N THR A 301 10.17 3.10 6.77
CA THR A 301 9.93 1.84 6.03
C THR A 301 9.10 2.04 4.76
N CYS A 302 8.34 3.14 4.63
CA CYS A 302 7.57 3.44 3.42
C CYS A 302 8.43 3.55 2.16
N VAL A 303 9.70 3.91 2.28
CA VAL A 303 10.61 3.98 1.14
C VAL A 303 10.85 2.59 0.56
N PHE A 304 11.10 1.58 1.41
CA PHE A 304 11.29 0.18 0.98
C PHE A 304 10.03 -0.35 0.29
N GLU A 305 8.85 -0.12 0.88
CA GLU A 305 7.57 -0.55 0.31
C GLU A 305 7.31 0.07 -1.07
N ASN A 306 7.56 1.37 -1.23
CA ASN A 306 7.31 2.06 -2.50
C ASN A 306 8.35 1.73 -3.58
N ILE A 307 9.60 1.41 -3.21
CA ILE A 307 10.57 0.80 -4.14
C ILE A 307 10.05 -0.59 -4.58
N GLY A 308 9.49 -1.37 -3.65
CA GLY A 308 8.84 -2.64 -3.97
C GLY A 308 7.70 -2.46 -5.00
N VAL A 309 6.77 -1.55 -4.76
CA VAL A 309 5.68 -1.23 -5.71
C VAL A 309 6.21 -0.85 -7.09
N ALA A 310 7.30 -0.08 -7.15
CA ALA A 310 7.97 0.25 -8.41
C ALA A 310 8.52 -1.00 -9.09
N MET A 311 9.08 -1.94 -8.32
CA MET A 311 9.57 -3.22 -8.84
C MET A 311 8.46 -4.08 -9.41
N ALA A 312 7.26 -4.11 -8.81
CA ALA A 312 6.13 -4.86 -9.37
C ALA A 312 5.77 -4.38 -10.79
N THR A 313 5.64 -3.07 -10.96
CA THR A 313 5.36 -2.47 -12.28
C THR A 313 6.51 -2.69 -13.26
N TYR A 314 7.75 -2.45 -12.82
CA TYR A 314 8.96 -2.65 -13.63
C TYR A 314 9.09 -4.10 -14.10
N CYS A 315 8.97 -5.07 -13.20
CA CYS A 315 9.05 -6.49 -13.54
C CYS A 315 7.90 -6.93 -14.46
N GLY A 316 6.67 -6.43 -14.20
CA GLY A 316 5.52 -6.72 -15.06
C GLY A 316 5.72 -6.26 -16.50
N GLN A 317 6.12 -5.01 -16.72
CA GLN A 317 6.37 -4.48 -18.05
C GLN A 317 7.53 -5.22 -18.75
N ASN A 318 8.64 -5.47 -18.06
CA ASN A 318 9.81 -6.15 -18.64
C ASN A 318 9.53 -7.64 -18.92
N LEU A 319 8.70 -8.31 -18.11
CA LEU A 319 8.23 -9.67 -18.43
C LEU A 319 7.40 -9.67 -19.70
N GLY A 320 6.45 -8.74 -19.83
CA GLY A 320 5.65 -8.59 -21.05
C GLY A 320 6.51 -8.37 -22.30
N ALA A 321 7.54 -7.55 -22.19
CA ALA A 321 8.53 -7.30 -23.23
C ALA A 321 9.53 -8.46 -23.46
N ARG A 322 9.40 -9.59 -22.74
CA ARG A 322 10.34 -10.73 -22.76
C ARG A 322 11.78 -10.37 -22.37
N ARG A 323 11.97 -9.29 -21.59
CA ARG A 323 13.30 -8.75 -21.19
C ARG A 323 13.68 -9.21 -19.77
N MET A 324 13.87 -10.54 -19.59
CA MET A 324 14.28 -11.12 -18.31
C MET A 324 15.68 -10.71 -17.84
N ASP A 325 16.56 -10.31 -18.78
CA ASP A 325 17.84 -9.64 -18.49
C ASP A 325 17.63 -8.38 -17.64
N ARG A 326 16.66 -7.57 -18.02
CA ARG A 326 16.33 -6.32 -17.32
C ARG A 326 15.68 -6.56 -15.95
N VAL A 327 14.83 -7.57 -15.82
CA VAL A 327 14.26 -7.97 -14.52
C VAL A 327 15.38 -8.27 -13.51
N THR A 328 16.38 -9.06 -13.94
CA THR A 328 17.53 -9.41 -13.07
C THR A 328 18.38 -8.18 -12.74
N LYS A 329 18.64 -7.30 -13.73
CA LYS A 329 19.39 -6.06 -13.52
C LYS A 329 18.63 -5.10 -12.63
N GLY A 330 17.32 -4.92 -12.84
CA GLY A 330 16.47 -4.06 -12.03
C GLY A 330 16.41 -4.48 -10.56
N ALA A 331 16.32 -5.79 -10.29
CA ALA A 331 16.37 -6.30 -8.92
C ALA A 331 17.73 -5.97 -8.24
N LYS A 332 18.85 -6.14 -8.94
CA LYS A 332 20.18 -5.78 -8.42
C LYS A 332 20.30 -4.27 -8.18
N ASP A 333 19.78 -3.45 -9.09
CA ASP A 333 19.83 -1.99 -8.97
C ASP A 333 18.91 -1.50 -7.84
N ALA A 334 17.74 -2.13 -7.64
CA ALA A 334 16.85 -1.85 -6.51
C ALA A 334 17.49 -2.22 -5.17
N ILE A 335 18.19 -3.37 -5.08
CA ILE A 335 18.95 -3.77 -3.88
C ILE A 335 20.06 -2.75 -3.58
N LYS A 336 20.78 -2.24 -4.59
CA LYS A 336 21.78 -1.18 -4.38
C LYS A 336 21.16 0.10 -3.84
N LEU A 337 20.01 0.53 -4.41
CA LEU A 337 19.28 1.70 -3.95
C LEU A 337 18.84 1.55 -2.50
N MET A 338 18.33 0.37 -2.15
CA MET A 338 17.93 0.02 -0.79
C MET A 338 19.10 0.06 0.18
N LEU A 339 20.27 -0.49 -0.20
CA LEU A 339 21.47 -0.46 0.65
C LEU A 339 21.97 0.98 0.88
N ILE A 340 21.93 1.83 -0.14
CA ILE A 340 22.24 3.26 0.02
C ILE A 340 21.29 3.92 1.00
N TYR A 341 19.99 3.65 0.86
CA TYR A 341 18.98 4.17 1.78
C TYR A 341 19.15 3.62 3.21
N PHE A 342 19.51 2.34 3.36
CA PHE A 342 19.82 1.74 4.66
C PHE A 342 21.00 2.47 5.34
N VAL A 343 22.09 2.74 4.63
CA VAL A 343 23.23 3.49 5.20
C VAL A 343 22.79 4.87 5.68
N PHE A 344 21.95 5.55 4.89
CA PHE A 344 21.38 6.85 5.30
C PHE A 344 20.52 6.72 6.57
N THR A 345 19.59 5.75 6.63
CA THR A 345 18.74 5.55 7.82
C THR A 345 19.55 5.12 9.03
N PHE A 346 20.58 4.31 8.85
CA PHE A 346 21.47 3.88 9.92
C PHE A 346 22.23 5.07 10.52
N ALA A 347 22.81 5.91 9.68
CA ALA A 347 23.51 7.13 10.11
C ALA A 347 22.58 8.13 10.79
N LEU A 348 21.30 8.12 10.48
CA LEU A 348 20.31 9.03 11.06
C LEU A 348 19.67 8.44 12.33
N ILE A 349 19.15 7.21 12.28
CA ILE A 349 18.38 6.62 13.38
C ILE A 349 19.29 6.23 14.54
N TYR A 350 20.46 5.63 14.28
CA TYR A 350 21.32 5.10 15.33
C TYR A 350 21.74 6.15 16.37
N PRO A 351 22.27 7.34 15.97
CA PRO A 351 22.63 8.39 16.93
C PRO A 351 21.43 9.22 17.43
N PHE A 352 20.40 9.43 16.61
CA PHE A 352 19.34 10.38 16.89
C PHE A 352 18.02 9.73 17.35
N ALA A 353 17.98 8.39 17.59
CA ALA A 353 16.75 7.70 17.99
C ALA A 353 16.08 8.33 19.21
N ASP A 354 16.83 8.61 20.28
CA ASP A 354 16.28 9.19 21.52
C ASP A 354 15.68 10.60 21.25
N TRP A 355 16.37 11.42 20.45
CA TRP A 355 15.88 12.74 20.08
C TRP A 355 14.58 12.64 19.24
N MET A 356 14.52 11.71 18.30
CA MET A 356 13.31 11.49 17.49
C MET A 356 12.10 11.08 18.34
N MET A 357 12.32 10.23 19.36
CA MET A 357 11.24 9.81 20.26
C MET A 357 10.73 10.97 21.13
N ARG A 358 11.61 11.86 21.58
CA ARG A 358 11.23 13.07 22.35
C ARG A 358 10.37 14.05 21.59
N LEU A 359 10.26 13.96 20.25
CA LEU A 359 9.32 14.75 19.47
C LEU A 359 7.86 14.32 19.67
N PHE A 360 7.64 13.10 20.22
CA PHE A 360 6.30 12.50 20.37
C PHE A 360 5.94 12.15 21.81
N VAL A 361 6.92 12.18 22.72
CA VAL A 361 6.77 11.80 24.12
C VAL A 361 7.36 12.90 25.00
N ASP A 362 6.65 13.27 26.06
CA ASP A 362 7.09 14.30 26.98
C ASP A 362 8.43 13.94 27.65
N SER A 363 9.21 14.98 27.98
CA SER A 363 10.57 14.83 28.53
C SER A 363 10.61 14.11 29.88
N GLY A 364 9.49 14.04 30.61
CA GLY A 364 9.37 13.29 31.86
C GLY A 364 9.31 11.77 31.74
N GLU A 365 9.00 11.26 30.53
CA GLU A 365 8.80 9.83 30.25
C GLU A 365 10.09 9.16 29.69
N ALA A 366 11.20 9.30 30.40
CA ALA A 366 12.52 8.83 29.95
C ALA A 366 12.56 7.33 29.62
N GLU A 367 11.82 6.50 30.36
CA GLU A 367 11.74 5.05 30.12
C GLU A 367 11.04 4.73 28.79
N VAL A 368 9.94 5.41 28.48
CA VAL A 368 9.22 5.27 27.20
C VAL A 368 10.14 5.65 26.04
N VAL A 369 10.85 6.78 26.17
CA VAL A 369 11.81 7.26 25.15
C VAL A 369 12.93 6.23 24.94
N GLY A 370 13.53 5.71 26.02
CA GLY A 370 14.61 4.73 25.94
C GLY A 370 14.17 3.41 25.29
N ARG A 371 13.01 2.89 25.67
CA ARG A 371 12.43 1.67 25.05
C ARG A 371 12.09 1.89 23.58
N ALA A 372 11.48 3.01 23.24
CA ALA A 372 11.14 3.34 21.86
C ALA A 372 12.39 3.51 20.98
N ALA A 373 13.43 4.16 21.50
CA ALA A 373 14.72 4.30 20.81
C ALA A 373 15.42 2.93 20.60
N GLN A 374 15.36 2.06 21.61
CA GLN A 374 15.86 0.67 21.50
C GLN A 374 15.15 -0.09 20.37
N PHE A 375 13.81 -0.01 20.31
CA PHE A 375 13.04 -0.62 19.24
C PHE A 375 13.51 -0.15 17.84
N MET A 376 13.66 1.16 17.67
CA MET A 376 14.09 1.74 16.40
C MET A 376 15.49 1.32 16.01
N ARG A 377 16.44 1.30 16.96
CA ARG A 377 17.81 0.83 16.71
C ARG A 377 17.83 -0.63 16.30
N ILE A 378 17.12 -1.50 17.01
CA ILE A 378 17.04 -2.94 16.67
C ILE A 378 16.39 -3.12 15.31
N ALA A 379 15.24 -2.50 15.04
CA ALA A 379 14.55 -2.60 13.74
C ALA A 379 15.44 -2.12 12.59
N ASN A 380 16.19 -1.03 12.78
CA ASN A 380 17.06 -0.45 11.76
C ASN A 380 18.22 -1.39 11.35
N TYR A 381 18.78 -2.17 12.27
CA TYR A 381 19.78 -3.19 11.91
C TYR A 381 19.25 -4.22 10.88
N PHE A 382 17.95 -4.47 10.88
CA PHE A 382 17.29 -5.43 10.00
C PHE A 382 16.60 -4.80 8.78
N TYR A 383 16.76 -3.48 8.54
CA TYR A 383 16.23 -2.85 7.32
C TYR A 383 16.79 -3.43 6.02
N PRO A 384 18.03 -3.97 5.94
CA PRO A 384 18.45 -4.72 4.78
C PRO A 384 17.58 -5.94 4.47
N ALA A 385 17.13 -6.67 5.50
CA ALA A 385 16.19 -7.78 5.33
C ALA A 385 14.82 -7.27 4.86
N LEU A 386 14.26 -6.21 5.47
CA LEU A 386 13.02 -5.61 5.01
C LEU A 386 13.11 -5.16 3.53
N GLY A 387 14.20 -4.51 3.15
CA GLY A 387 14.40 -4.06 1.78
C GLY A 387 14.52 -5.21 0.79
N LEU A 388 15.22 -6.28 1.15
CA LEU A 388 15.32 -7.48 0.32
C LEU A 388 13.96 -8.15 0.17
N LEU A 389 13.24 -8.33 1.27
CA LEU A 389 11.87 -8.86 1.33
C LEU A 389 10.95 -8.10 0.37
N THR A 390 10.89 -6.76 0.47
CA THR A 390 9.99 -5.95 -0.35
C THR A 390 10.36 -6.05 -1.83
N ILE A 391 11.64 -5.94 -2.19
CA ILE A 391 12.09 -6.05 -3.59
C ILE A 391 11.75 -7.43 -4.18
N LEU A 392 12.06 -8.53 -3.47
CA LEU A 392 11.80 -9.87 -3.97
C LEU A 392 10.31 -10.18 -4.06
N ARG A 393 9.54 -9.84 -3.02
CA ARG A 393 8.08 -10.01 -2.96
C ARG A 393 7.38 -9.34 -4.13
N TYR A 394 7.59 -8.04 -4.28
CA TYR A 394 6.95 -7.27 -5.34
C TYR A 394 7.46 -7.63 -6.73
N SER A 395 8.72 -8.07 -6.86
CA SER A 395 9.22 -8.62 -8.13
C SER A 395 8.51 -9.92 -8.50
N ILE A 396 8.33 -10.85 -7.56
CA ILE A 396 7.58 -12.10 -7.76
C ILE A 396 6.11 -11.80 -8.14
N GLN A 397 5.48 -10.81 -7.49
CA GLN A 397 4.13 -10.34 -7.84
C GLN A 397 4.09 -9.81 -9.27
N GLY A 398 4.98 -8.89 -9.63
CA GLY A 398 5.05 -8.33 -10.99
C GLY A 398 5.28 -9.39 -12.07
N LEU A 399 5.96 -10.49 -11.74
CA LEU A 399 6.12 -11.65 -12.61
C LEU A 399 4.88 -12.56 -12.68
N GLY A 400 3.81 -12.26 -11.93
CA GLY A 400 2.54 -12.98 -11.99
C GLY A 400 2.45 -14.21 -11.06
N PHE A 401 3.34 -14.33 -10.07
CA PHE A 401 3.35 -15.42 -9.09
C PHE A 401 2.85 -14.97 -7.71
N SER A 402 1.71 -14.28 -7.67
CA SER A 402 1.16 -13.65 -6.46
C SER A 402 0.88 -14.64 -5.31
N ASN A 403 0.61 -15.91 -5.62
CA ASN A 403 0.46 -16.96 -4.61
C ASN A 403 1.75 -17.19 -3.80
N LEU A 404 2.92 -17.15 -4.44
CA LEU A 404 4.20 -17.25 -3.72
C LEU A 404 4.44 -16.04 -2.83
N SER A 405 4.04 -14.86 -3.29
CA SER A 405 4.09 -13.66 -2.48
C SER A 405 3.17 -13.72 -1.26
N MET A 406 1.95 -14.26 -1.41
CA MET A 406 1.04 -14.50 -0.29
C MET A 406 1.66 -15.43 0.76
N LEU A 407 2.33 -16.50 0.34
CA LEU A 407 3.02 -17.42 1.26
C LEU A 407 4.10 -16.70 2.08
N SER A 408 4.79 -15.70 1.53
CA SER A 408 5.73 -14.90 2.33
C SER A 408 5.04 -14.14 3.46
N GLY A 409 3.80 -13.66 3.24
CA GLY A 409 2.98 -13.06 4.31
C GLY A 409 2.61 -14.07 5.39
N VAL A 410 2.35 -15.33 5.01
CA VAL A 410 2.12 -16.44 5.97
C VAL A 410 3.38 -16.69 6.81
N MET A 411 4.58 -16.69 6.19
CA MET A 411 5.85 -16.84 6.92
C MET A 411 6.06 -15.70 7.93
N GLU A 412 5.76 -14.45 7.55
CA GLU A 412 5.80 -13.32 8.48
C GLU A 412 4.82 -13.48 9.65
N MET A 413 3.60 -13.93 9.36
CA MET A 413 2.59 -14.16 10.40
C MET A 413 3.06 -15.25 11.37
N ILE A 414 3.52 -16.40 10.87
CA ILE A 414 4.03 -17.50 11.71
C ILE A 414 5.19 -17.02 12.57
N ALA A 415 6.12 -16.25 12.00
CA ALA A 415 7.26 -15.71 12.72
C ALA A 415 6.82 -14.77 13.86
N ARG A 416 5.89 -13.82 13.59
CA ARG A 416 5.36 -12.92 14.62
C ARG A 416 4.59 -13.66 15.71
N CYS A 417 3.79 -14.68 15.34
CA CYS A 417 3.12 -15.54 16.32
C CYS A 417 4.14 -16.28 17.18
N GLY A 418 5.18 -16.86 16.59
CA GLY A 418 6.25 -17.55 17.30
C GLY A 418 7.00 -16.60 18.27
N VAL A 419 7.35 -15.40 17.80
CA VAL A 419 7.97 -14.38 18.67
C VAL A 419 7.03 -14.01 19.83
N SER A 420 5.74 -13.78 19.53
CA SER A 420 4.75 -13.40 20.57
C SER A 420 4.57 -14.48 21.63
N LEU A 421 4.61 -15.77 21.25
CA LEU A 421 4.36 -16.89 22.14
C LEU A 421 5.61 -17.35 22.92
N TRP A 422 6.81 -17.19 22.35
CA TRP A 422 8.03 -17.74 22.93
C TRP A 422 9.07 -16.68 23.29
N LEU A 423 9.36 -15.72 22.39
CA LEU A 423 10.39 -14.71 22.64
C LEU A 423 9.91 -13.58 23.56
N VAL A 424 8.66 -13.14 23.43
CA VAL A 424 8.14 -12.07 24.30
C VAL A 424 8.05 -12.55 25.78
N PRO A 425 7.56 -13.76 26.11
CA PRO A 425 7.62 -14.26 27.49
C PRO A 425 9.03 -14.40 28.04
N ALA A 426 10.02 -14.78 27.19
CA ALA A 426 11.41 -15.00 27.63
C ALA A 426 12.24 -13.71 27.72
N LEU A 427 12.05 -12.75 26.81
CA LEU A 427 12.89 -11.56 26.66
C LEU A 427 12.14 -10.25 26.91
N ALA A 428 10.86 -10.31 27.28
CA ALA A 428 9.99 -9.17 27.52
C ALA A 428 10.06 -8.14 26.34
N TRP A 429 10.38 -6.88 26.63
CA TRP A 429 10.45 -5.81 25.64
C TRP A 429 11.39 -6.11 24.45
N THR A 430 12.54 -6.72 24.71
CA THR A 430 13.47 -7.10 23.63
C THR A 430 12.85 -8.12 22.68
N GLY A 431 12.01 -9.04 23.20
CA GLY A 431 11.22 -9.95 22.37
C GLY A 431 10.28 -9.19 21.41
N VAL A 432 9.59 -8.16 21.88
CA VAL A 432 8.74 -7.30 21.05
C VAL A 432 9.57 -6.61 19.95
N CYS A 433 10.75 -6.08 20.30
CA CYS A 433 11.66 -5.45 19.35
C CYS A 433 12.12 -6.39 18.22
N LEU A 434 12.20 -7.69 18.49
CA LEU A 434 12.60 -8.72 17.52
C LEU A 434 11.43 -9.22 16.66
N GLY A 435 10.19 -8.83 16.94
CA GLY A 435 9.01 -9.30 16.20
C GLY A 435 9.06 -9.07 14.71
N ASP A 436 9.33 -7.86 14.27
CA ASP A 436 9.48 -7.51 12.86
C ASP A 436 10.78 -8.05 12.23
N PRO A 437 11.97 -7.88 12.85
CA PRO A 437 13.21 -8.48 12.38
C PRO A 437 13.12 -9.98 12.05
N VAL A 438 12.62 -10.77 12.97
CA VAL A 438 12.48 -12.24 12.76
C VAL A 438 11.49 -12.53 11.63
N ALA A 439 10.39 -11.76 11.55
CA ALA A 439 9.41 -11.91 10.48
C ALA A 439 10.02 -11.63 9.09
N TRP A 440 10.82 -10.56 8.97
CA TRP A 440 11.49 -10.21 7.72
C TRP A 440 12.51 -11.27 7.28
N CYS A 441 13.35 -11.73 8.21
CA CYS A 441 14.31 -12.79 7.94
C CYS A 441 13.64 -14.12 7.54
N MET A 442 12.55 -14.49 8.21
CA MET A 442 11.79 -15.70 7.87
C MET A 442 11.17 -15.63 6.49
N ALA A 443 10.62 -14.46 6.13
CA ALA A 443 10.08 -14.24 4.78
C ALA A 443 11.17 -14.25 3.70
N ASP A 444 12.36 -13.67 3.97
CA ASP A 444 13.50 -13.70 3.04
C ASP A 444 14.02 -15.11 2.80
N PHE A 445 14.07 -15.92 3.85
CA PHE A 445 14.46 -17.34 3.74
C PHE A 445 13.58 -18.10 2.73
N PHE A 446 12.29 -17.74 2.65
CA PHE A 446 11.38 -18.28 1.65
C PHE A 446 11.50 -17.57 0.29
N LEU A 447 11.58 -16.22 0.27
CA LEU A 447 11.51 -15.42 -0.95
C LEU A 447 12.75 -15.55 -1.83
N ILE A 448 13.95 -15.70 -1.26
CA ILE A 448 15.19 -15.85 -2.03
C ILE A 448 15.13 -17.09 -2.95
N PRO A 449 14.89 -18.33 -2.45
CA PRO A 449 14.76 -19.48 -3.32
C PRO A 449 13.56 -19.39 -4.27
N ALA A 450 12.43 -18.82 -3.82
CA ALA A 450 11.26 -18.62 -4.66
C ALA A 450 11.55 -17.70 -5.85
N PHE A 451 12.23 -16.57 -5.65
CA PHE A 451 12.60 -15.66 -6.72
C PHE A 451 13.57 -16.30 -7.73
N LEU A 452 14.58 -17.02 -7.24
CA LEU A 452 15.52 -17.74 -8.10
C LEU A 452 14.82 -18.83 -8.93
N TRP A 453 13.87 -19.55 -8.33
CA TRP A 453 13.06 -20.53 -9.04
C TRP A 453 12.19 -19.90 -10.13
N VAL A 454 11.48 -18.80 -9.81
CA VAL A 454 10.66 -18.05 -10.77
C VAL A 454 11.51 -17.57 -11.95
N GLN A 455 12.68 -16.99 -11.67
CA GLN A 455 13.60 -16.53 -12.72
C GLN A 455 14.06 -17.68 -13.63
N ARG A 456 14.46 -18.83 -13.06
CA ARG A 456 14.90 -19.99 -13.83
C ARG A 456 13.77 -20.53 -14.70
N ARG A 457 12.55 -20.62 -14.16
CA ARG A 457 11.36 -21.08 -14.87
C ARG A 457 11.05 -20.20 -16.08
N LEU A 458 10.98 -18.87 -15.87
CA LEU A 458 10.67 -17.92 -16.94
C LEU A 458 11.78 -17.84 -18.00
N LYS A 459 13.05 -17.91 -17.63
CA LYS A 459 14.17 -17.97 -18.60
C LYS A 459 14.11 -19.24 -19.47
N LYS A 460 13.69 -20.38 -18.92
CA LYS A 460 13.48 -21.61 -19.70
C LYS A 460 12.32 -21.47 -20.68
N GLN A 461 11.23 -20.80 -20.29
CA GLN A 461 10.08 -20.56 -21.16
C GLN A 461 10.39 -19.56 -22.29
N ALA A 462 11.25 -18.57 -22.06
CA ALA A 462 11.67 -17.61 -23.07
C ALA A 462 12.63 -18.19 -24.12
N LYS A 463 13.25 -19.35 -23.85
CA LYS A 463 14.16 -20.06 -24.78
C LYS A 463 13.42 -21.08 -25.68
N LYS A 464 12.19 -21.45 -25.29
CA LYS A 464 11.26 -22.24 -26.12
C LYS A 464 10.40 -21.34 -26.97
#